data_b7ca6992ac4ee6e07daa9a5655e56dae
#
_entry.id   b7ca6992ac4ee6e07daa9a5655e56dae
#
_cell.length_a   1.000
_cell.length_b   1.000
_cell.length_c   1.000
_cell.angle_alpha   90.00
_cell.angle_beta   90.00
_cell.angle_gamma   90.00
#
_symmetry.space_group_name_H-M   'P 1'
#
loop_
_entity.id
_entity.type
_entity.pdbx_description
1 polymer ?
#
loop_
_entity_poly.entity_id
_entity_poly.type
_entity_poly.pdbx_seq_one_letter_code
_entity_poly.pdbx_strand_id
1 'polypeptide(L)'
;MLTIRMLASPAYQVLSLAARRVLDRLEIEHANQGGYENGKLTVTYDQFVEFGIHRTAVAPAIRELEMLGFIVVTQRGLAGIAEHRRPNKFMLTYLPADGMTLEHGKGDWRSVDTVQAAKDIKRRGRKSRPSRAYRPTKQRTKKQISVTENVLIPVTETVLKTPFS
;
A
#
# COMPACT_ATOMS: atom_id res chain seq x y z
N MET A 1 15.15 17.37 -5.88
CA MET A 1 15.31 17.45 -7.35
C MET A 1 16.33 16.42 -7.79
N LEU A 2 16.00 15.63 -8.81
CA LEU A 2 16.88 14.61 -9.37
C LEU A 2 18.18 15.23 -9.91
N THR A 3 19.32 14.74 -9.44
CA THR A 3 20.63 15.22 -9.88
C THR A 3 21.19 14.30 -10.97
N ILE A 4 22.08 14.83 -11.84
CA ILE A 4 22.77 14.04 -12.87
C ILE A 4 23.48 12.84 -12.24
N ARG A 5 24.15 13.05 -11.09
CA ARG A 5 24.83 11.97 -10.35
C ARG A 5 23.90 10.84 -9.92
N MET A 6 22.68 11.17 -9.53
CA MET A 6 21.65 10.19 -9.16
C MET A 6 21.15 9.43 -10.39
N LEU A 7 20.85 10.14 -11.48
CA LEU A 7 20.36 9.56 -12.74
C LEU A 7 21.39 8.59 -13.35
N ALA A 8 22.68 8.90 -13.24
CA ALA A 8 23.78 8.07 -13.71
C ALA A 8 24.14 6.92 -12.78
N SER A 9 23.56 6.86 -11.57
CA SER A 9 23.92 5.83 -10.58
C SER A 9 23.47 4.43 -10.99
N PRO A 10 24.22 3.37 -10.63
CA PRO A 10 23.81 1.99 -10.85
C PRO A 10 22.44 1.66 -10.27
N ALA A 11 22.11 2.22 -9.11
CA ALA A 11 20.83 2.04 -8.46
C ALA A 11 19.67 2.59 -9.32
N TYR A 12 19.83 3.77 -9.92
CA TYR A 12 18.81 4.39 -10.77
C TYR A 12 18.63 3.67 -12.11
N GLN A 13 19.73 3.21 -12.70
CA GLN A 13 19.71 2.50 -14.00
C GLN A 13 18.82 1.26 -13.98
N VAL A 14 18.75 0.55 -12.85
CA VAL A 14 17.97 -0.70 -12.73
C VAL A 14 16.52 -0.46 -12.35
N LEU A 15 16.09 0.77 -12.04
CA LEU A 15 14.71 1.06 -11.67
C LEU A 15 13.72 0.66 -12.76
N SER A 16 12.64 0.01 -12.33
CA SER A 16 11.50 -0.24 -13.21
C SER A 16 10.79 1.08 -13.58
N LEU A 17 10.08 1.09 -14.69
CA LEU A 17 9.28 2.26 -15.09
C LEU A 17 8.27 2.65 -14.01
N ALA A 18 7.65 1.66 -13.35
CA ALA A 18 6.72 1.93 -12.25
C ALA A 18 7.42 2.59 -11.05
N ALA A 19 8.65 2.16 -10.71
CA ALA A 19 9.43 2.75 -9.64
C ALA A 19 9.82 4.22 -9.97
N ARG A 20 10.26 4.48 -11.19
CA ARG A 20 10.54 5.86 -11.64
C ARG A 20 9.31 6.75 -11.52
N ARG A 21 8.14 6.29 -11.99
CA ARG A 21 6.88 7.04 -11.86
C ARG A 21 6.45 7.26 -10.42
N VAL A 22 6.66 6.28 -9.52
CA VAL A 22 6.43 6.50 -8.08
C VAL A 22 7.32 7.61 -7.56
N LEU A 23 8.58 7.63 -7.94
CA LEU A 23 9.54 8.67 -7.54
C LEU A 23 9.11 10.04 -8.05
N ASP A 24 8.76 10.15 -9.33
CA ASP A 24 8.26 11.39 -9.95
C ASP A 24 7.03 11.93 -9.22
N ARG A 25 6.07 11.04 -8.88
CA ARG A 25 4.86 11.46 -8.14
C ARG A 25 5.19 11.97 -6.74
N LEU A 26 6.18 11.37 -6.07
CA LEU A 26 6.63 11.83 -4.75
C LEU A 26 7.37 13.16 -4.83
N GLU A 27 8.15 13.41 -5.90
CA GLU A 27 8.78 14.71 -6.14
C GLU A 27 7.73 15.81 -6.38
N ILE A 28 6.69 15.51 -7.15
CA ILE A 28 5.56 16.43 -7.36
C ILE A 28 4.88 16.74 -6.02
N GLU A 29 4.64 15.73 -5.19
CA GLU A 29 4.04 15.94 -3.87
C GLU A 29 4.90 16.84 -3.00
N HIS A 30 6.22 16.61 -2.97
CA HIS A 30 7.16 17.43 -2.24
C HIS A 30 7.16 18.88 -2.74
N ALA A 31 7.14 19.08 -4.05
CA ALA A 31 7.06 20.42 -4.64
C ALA A 31 5.75 21.13 -4.31
N ASN A 32 4.62 20.42 -4.35
CA ASN A 32 3.30 20.95 -3.98
C ASN A 32 3.21 21.38 -2.52
N GLN A 33 4.00 20.75 -1.65
CA GLN A 33 4.11 21.11 -0.22
C GLN A 33 5.20 22.18 0.04
N GLY A 34 5.59 22.92 -1.00
CA GLY A 34 6.58 23.99 -0.89
C GLY A 34 8.01 23.54 -0.65
N GLY A 35 8.31 22.24 -0.74
CA GLY A 35 9.65 21.70 -0.56
C GLY A 35 10.09 21.50 0.90
N TYR A 36 9.21 21.69 1.89
CA TYR A 36 9.57 21.66 3.31
C TYR A 36 9.15 20.40 4.06
N GLU A 37 8.18 19.65 3.58
CA GLU A 37 7.59 18.52 4.31
C GLU A 37 8.18 17.16 3.92
N ASN A 38 9.47 17.10 3.60
CA ASN A 38 10.12 15.82 3.31
C ASN A 38 10.14 14.94 4.56
N GLY A 39 9.58 13.76 4.47
CA GLY A 39 9.34 12.84 5.59
C GLY A 39 7.87 12.71 5.98
N LYS A 40 7.03 13.63 5.52
CA LYS A 40 5.57 13.61 5.73
C LYS A 40 4.79 13.51 4.41
N LEU A 41 5.47 13.28 3.28
CA LEU A 41 4.86 13.21 1.96
C LEU A 41 3.79 12.12 1.92
N THR A 42 2.55 12.54 1.75
CA THR A 42 1.40 11.65 1.82
C THR A 42 0.84 11.39 0.42
N VAL A 43 1.04 10.18 -0.11
CA VAL A 43 0.50 9.79 -1.41
C VAL A 43 -0.26 8.48 -1.27
N THR A 44 -1.51 8.48 -1.71
CA THR A 44 -2.39 7.31 -1.68
C THR A 44 -2.14 6.39 -2.87
N TYR A 45 -2.59 5.13 -2.77
CA TYR A 45 -2.53 4.20 -3.90
C TYR A 45 -3.37 4.69 -5.10
N ASP A 46 -4.48 5.36 -4.84
CA ASP A 46 -5.35 5.87 -5.89
C ASP A 46 -4.66 7.01 -6.66
N GLN A 47 -3.96 7.90 -5.97
CA GLN A 47 -3.14 8.95 -6.61
C GLN A 47 -1.99 8.39 -7.46
N PHE A 48 -1.37 7.26 -7.06
CA PHE A 48 -0.40 6.58 -7.91
C PHE A 48 -1.06 5.98 -9.16
N VAL A 49 -2.28 5.46 -9.04
CA VAL A 49 -3.04 4.92 -10.17
C VAL A 49 -3.45 6.03 -11.13
N GLU A 50 -3.94 7.16 -10.62
CA GLU A 50 -4.25 8.37 -11.40
C GLU A 50 -3.02 8.90 -12.15
N PHE A 51 -1.84 8.77 -11.54
CA PHE A 51 -0.56 9.11 -12.17
C PHE A 51 -0.09 8.08 -13.21
N GLY A 52 -0.93 7.09 -13.54
CA GLY A 52 -0.71 6.09 -14.58
C GLY A 52 0.13 4.88 -14.15
N ILE A 53 0.16 4.54 -12.86
CA ILE A 53 0.83 3.33 -12.36
C ILE A 53 -0.23 2.26 -12.13
N HIS A 54 -0.05 1.07 -12.73
CA HIS A 54 -0.98 -0.02 -12.50
C HIS A 54 -1.02 -0.39 -11.00
N ARG A 55 -2.23 -0.57 -10.44
CA ARG A 55 -2.44 -0.77 -8.99
C ARG A 55 -1.58 -1.89 -8.38
N THR A 56 -1.40 -2.99 -9.10
CA THR A 56 -0.57 -4.12 -8.64
C THR A 56 0.93 -3.82 -8.67
N ALA A 57 1.36 -2.81 -9.45
CA ALA A 57 2.76 -2.41 -9.56
C ALA A 57 3.19 -1.40 -8.49
N VAL A 58 2.24 -0.72 -7.82
CA VAL A 58 2.54 0.33 -6.81
C VAL A 58 3.36 -0.25 -5.65
N ALA A 59 2.87 -1.31 -4.99
CA ALA A 59 3.56 -1.87 -3.84
C ALA A 59 4.95 -2.47 -4.17
N PRO A 60 5.13 -3.21 -5.28
CA PRO A 60 6.46 -3.63 -5.73
C PRO A 60 7.40 -2.46 -6.03
N ALA A 61 6.90 -1.38 -6.65
CA ALA A 61 7.68 -0.20 -6.99
C ALA A 61 8.16 0.55 -5.73
N ILE A 62 7.29 0.72 -4.74
CA ILE A 62 7.66 1.32 -3.44
C ILE A 62 8.77 0.49 -2.77
N ARG A 63 8.64 -0.84 -2.71
CA ARG A 63 9.69 -1.70 -2.13
C ARG A 63 11.00 -1.63 -2.91
N GLU A 64 10.94 -1.56 -4.22
CA GLU A 64 12.11 -1.40 -5.08
C GLU A 64 12.87 -0.12 -4.74
N LEU A 65 12.17 1.01 -4.61
CA LEU A 65 12.75 2.31 -4.24
C LEU A 65 13.31 2.31 -2.82
N GLU A 66 12.59 1.72 -1.87
CA GLU A 66 13.00 1.60 -0.47
C GLU A 66 14.30 0.76 -0.33
N MET A 67 14.36 -0.39 -1.03
CA MET A 67 15.53 -1.27 -1.00
C MET A 67 16.75 -0.68 -1.70
N LEU A 68 16.55 0.11 -2.76
CA LEU A 68 17.64 0.81 -3.46
C LEU A 68 18.01 2.14 -2.83
N GLY A 69 17.35 2.54 -1.73
CA GLY A 69 17.71 3.68 -0.94
C GLY A 69 17.29 5.05 -1.48
N PHE A 70 16.29 5.10 -2.37
CA PHE A 70 15.73 6.37 -2.89
C PHE A 70 14.68 6.98 -1.97
N ILE A 71 13.94 6.15 -1.26
CA ILE A 71 12.87 6.57 -0.36
C ILE A 71 12.93 5.81 0.96
N VAL A 72 12.34 6.42 1.99
CA VAL A 72 12.00 5.77 3.25
C VAL A 72 10.51 5.87 3.45
N VAL A 73 9.86 4.76 3.83
CA VAL A 73 8.46 4.77 4.26
C VAL A 73 8.44 5.12 5.74
N THR A 74 8.25 6.39 6.07
CA THR A 74 8.26 6.91 7.44
C THR A 74 7.06 6.45 8.26
N GLN A 75 5.91 6.28 7.59
CA GLN A 75 4.72 5.71 8.18
C GLN A 75 4.05 4.77 7.19
N ARG A 76 3.85 3.51 7.59
CA ARG A 76 3.10 2.56 6.78
C ARG A 76 1.61 2.77 6.97
N GLY A 77 0.91 2.82 5.86
CA GLY A 77 -0.53 2.94 5.84
C GLY A 77 -1.23 1.69 6.37
N LEU A 78 -2.40 1.87 6.91
CA LEU A 78 -3.29 0.79 7.32
C LEU A 78 -4.43 0.68 6.31
N ALA A 79 -4.62 -0.53 5.76
CA ALA A 79 -5.81 -0.87 5.01
C ALA A 79 -6.92 -1.17 6.01
N GLY A 80 -8.01 -0.39 6.00
CA GLY A 80 -9.14 -0.55 6.90
C GLY A 80 -10.42 0.01 6.31
N ILE A 81 -11.49 0.01 7.11
CA ILE A 81 -12.73 0.74 6.84
C ILE A 81 -12.39 2.22 6.72
N ALA A 82 -13.18 2.99 5.96
CA ALA A 82 -12.86 4.37 5.56
C ALA A 82 -12.35 5.28 6.69
N GLU A 83 -12.87 5.14 7.90
CA GLU A 83 -12.49 5.93 9.08
C GLU A 83 -11.10 5.58 9.66
N HIS A 84 -10.56 4.38 9.35
CA HIS A 84 -9.28 3.90 9.87
C HIS A 84 -8.22 3.77 8.78
N ARG A 85 -8.53 4.22 7.57
CA ARG A 85 -7.63 4.18 6.44
C ARG A 85 -6.57 5.26 6.57
N ARG A 86 -5.32 4.86 6.76
CA ARG A 86 -4.19 5.79 6.80
C ARG A 86 -3.33 5.57 5.55
N PRO A 87 -2.98 6.62 4.79
CA PRO A 87 -2.04 6.53 3.68
C PRO A 87 -0.61 6.29 4.20
N ASN A 88 0.26 5.82 3.30
CA ASN A 88 1.68 5.82 3.57
C ASN A 88 2.22 7.25 3.62
N LYS A 89 3.23 7.47 4.47
CA LYS A 89 4.07 8.66 4.43
C LYS A 89 5.46 8.30 3.98
N PHE A 90 6.05 9.19 3.18
CA PHE A 90 7.33 8.96 2.53
C PHE A 90 8.32 10.09 2.79
N MET A 91 9.60 9.74 2.70
CA MET A 91 10.73 10.66 2.68
C MET A 91 11.59 10.34 1.47
N LEU A 92 12.00 11.37 0.73
CA LEU A 92 13.01 11.29 -0.32
C LEU A 92 14.40 11.39 0.33
N THR A 93 15.26 10.40 0.13
CA THR A 93 16.55 10.29 0.84
C THR A 93 17.61 11.28 0.35
N TYR A 94 17.40 11.89 -0.79
CA TYR A 94 18.33 12.81 -1.44
C TYR A 94 17.95 14.29 -1.28
N LEU A 95 16.88 14.56 -0.53
CA LEU A 95 16.44 15.91 -0.19
C LEU A 95 16.53 16.11 1.34
N PRO A 96 16.78 17.33 1.81
CA PRO A 96 16.76 17.63 3.22
C PRO A 96 15.37 17.33 3.80
N ALA A 97 15.33 16.76 5.00
CA ALA A 97 14.11 16.59 5.77
C ALA A 97 14.09 17.65 6.87
N ASP A 98 12.88 18.14 7.22
CA ASP A 98 12.70 19.10 8.31
C ASP A 98 13.31 18.55 9.62
N GLY A 99 14.33 19.25 10.13
CA GLY A 99 14.96 18.93 11.41
C GLY A 99 15.83 17.67 11.42
N MET A 100 16.01 17.01 10.29
CA MET A 100 16.91 15.87 10.14
C MET A 100 18.08 16.24 9.23
N THR A 101 19.29 16.19 9.77
CA THR A 101 20.50 16.09 8.96
C THR A 101 20.37 14.81 8.14
N LEU A 102 20.65 14.90 6.84
CA LEU A 102 20.80 13.71 5.99
C LEU A 102 21.99 12.89 6.50
N GLU A 103 21.79 12.14 7.56
CA GLU A 103 22.72 11.08 7.87
C GLU A 103 22.61 10.06 6.73
N HIS A 104 23.71 9.85 6.03
CA HIS A 104 23.85 8.87 4.97
C HIS A 104 23.74 7.48 5.60
N GLY A 105 22.49 7.10 5.98
CA GLY A 105 22.21 5.84 6.65
C GLY A 105 22.30 4.65 5.69
N LYS A 106 22.37 3.47 6.26
CA LYS A 106 22.23 2.18 5.57
C LYS A 106 20.99 2.22 4.66
N GLY A 107 21.19 2.19 3.35
CA GLY A 107 20.13 2.21 2.37
C GLY A 107 20.13 3.39 1.41
N ASP A 108 21.11 4.27 1.49
CA ASP A 108 21.30 5.33 0.49
C ASP A 108 21.69 4.70 -0.87
N TRP A 109 21.05 5.16 -1.93
CA TRP A 109 21.35 4.74 -3.32
C TRP A 109 22.81 4.92 -3.70
N ARG A 110 23.56 5.82 -3.00
CA ARG A 110 25.00 6.06 -3.24
C ARG A 110 25.88 4.90 -2.79
N SER A 111 25.38 4.06 -1.90
CA SER A 111 26.10 2.86 -1.43
C SER A 111 26.08 1.69 -2.42
N VAL A 112 25.37 1.85 -3.52
CA VAL A 112 25.24 0.82 -4.57
C VAL A 112 26.24 1.09 -5.68
N ASP A 113 27.40 0.43 -5.63
CA ASP A 113 28.52 0.74 -6.53
C ASP A 113 28.41 0.10 -7.91
N THR A 114 27.67 -1.01 -8.05
CA THR A 114 27.59 -1.75 -9.31
C THR A 114 26.16 -2.04 -9.75
N VAL A 115 25.97 -2.10 -11.05
CA VAL A 115 24.67 -2.48 -11.65
C VAL A 115 24.25 -3.90 -11.24
N GLN A 116 25.22 -4.82 -11.05
CA GLN A 116 24.90 -6.18 -10.63
C GLN A 116 24.41 -6.20 -9.17
N ALA A 117 25.06 -5.50 -8.26
CA ALA A 117 24.59 -5.33 -6.89
C ALA A 117 23.17 -4.71 -6.84
N ALA A 118 22.92 -3.68 -7.65
CA ALA A 118 21.62 -3.07 -7.79
C ALA A 118 20.53 -4.06 -8.25
N LYS A 119 20.82 -4.89 -9.24
CA LYS A 119 19.91 -5.94 -9.73
C LYS A 119 19.60 -6.97 -8.64
N ASP A 120 20.58 -7.35 -7.85
CA ASP A 120 20.41 -8.33 -6.78
C ASP A 120 19.57 -7.76 -5.61
N ILE A 121 19.79 -6.50 -5.25
CA ILE A 121 18.98 -5.77 -4.28
C ILE A 121 17.52 -5.69 -4.77
N LYS A 122 17.31 -5.25 -6.00
CA LYS A 122 15.99 -5.19 -6.63
C LYS A 122 15.27 -6.52 -6.62
N ARG A 123 15.96 -7.61 -6.98
CA ARG A 123 15.41 -8.97 -6.99
C ARG A 123 14.95 -9.40 -5.60
N ARG A 124 15.74 -9.11 -4.56
CA ARG A 124 15.40 -9.37 -3.16
C ARG A 124 14.17 -8.55 -2.73
N GLY A 125 14.12 -7.27 -3.05
CA GLY A 125 12.99 -6.40 -2.75
C GLY A 125 11.66 -6.88 -3.37
N ARG A 126 11.69 -7.41 -4.58
CA ARG A 126 10.49 -7.98 -5.23
C ARG A 126 9.97 -9.24 -4.55
N LYS A 127 10.87 -10.07 -4.00
CA LYS A 127 10.52 -11.32 -3.31
C LYS A 127 10.12 -11.10 -1.86
N SER A 128 10.58 -10.01 -1.23
CA SER A 128 10.23 -9.71 0.15
C SER A 128 8.73 -9.44 0.24
N ARG A 129 8.01 -10.32 0.95
CA ARG A 129 6.64 -10.00 1.36
C ARG A 129 6.73 -8.79 2.30
N PRO A 130 5.83 -7.79 2.18
CA PRO A 130 5.73 -6.77 3.21
C PRO A 130 5.54 -7.49 4.53
N SER A 131 6.34 -7.12 5.54
CA SER A 131 6.12 -7.62 6.89
C SER A 131 4.65 -7.39 7.21
N ARG A 132 4.03 -8.39 7.73
CA ARG A 132 2.61 -8.61 7.97
C ARG A 132 1.87 -7.36 8.45
N ALA A 133 1.56 -6.40 7.56
CA ALA A 133 0.51 -5.44 7.78
C ALA A 133 -0.79 -6.23 7.56
N TYR A 134 -1.51 -6.49 8.64
CA TYR A 134 -2.88 -6.96 8.74
C TYR A 134 -3.46 -7.54 7.43
N ARG A 135 -3.46 -8.85 7.29
CA ARG A 135 -4.41 -9.55 6.42
C ARG A 135 -5.76 -9.49 7.15
N PRO A 136 -6.79 -8.82 6.63
CA PRO A 136 -8.12 -9.08 7.12
C PRO A 136 -8.37 -10.56 6.89
N THR A 137 -8.54 -11.31 7.97
CA THR A 137 -9.08 -12.66 7.92
C THR A 137 -10.41 -12.51 7.20
N LYS A 138 -10.53 -13.05 5.98
CA LYS A 138 -11.84 -13.24 5.37
C LYS A 138 -12.64 -14.04 6.38
N GLN A 139 -13.47 -13.35 7.13
CA GLN A 139 -14.53 -14.03 7.88
C GLN A 139 -15.34 -14.74 6.81
N ARG A 140 -15.12 -16.02 6.75
CA ARG A 140 -15.94 -16.96 6.03
C ARG A 140 -17.30 -16.87 6.73
N THR A 141 -18.16 -16.01 6.21
CA THR A 141 -19.57 -15.97 6.59
C THR A 141 -20.07 -17.39 6.35
N LYS A 142 -20.14 -18.17 7.42
CA LYS A 142 -20.94 -19.37 7.44
C LYS A 142 -22.34 -18.88 7.14
N LYS A 143 -22.79 -19.12 5.92
CA LYS A 143 -24.19 -18.97 5.52
C LYS A 143 -24.94 -19.90 6.48
N GLN A 144 -25.51 -19.31 7.51
CA GLN A 144 -26.40 -19.99 8.42
C GLN A 144 -27.65 -20.29 7.59
N ILE A 145 -27.72 -21.52 7.11
CA ILE A 145 -28.96 -22.06 6.53
C ILE A 145 -29.88 -22.20 7.74
N SER A 146 -30.75 -21.21 7.94
CA SER A 146 -31.89 -21.36 8.80
C SER A 146 -32.81 -22.36 8.14
N VAL A 147 -32.76 -23.59 8.59
CA VAL A 147 -33.80 -24.57 8.36
C VAL A 147 -35.01 -24.05 9.13
N THR A 148 -35.97 -23.45 8.42
CA THR A 148 -37.31 -23.20 8.93
C THR A 148 -37.94 -24.57 9.08
N GLU A 149 -37.97 -25.05 10.30
CA GLU A 149 -38.81 -26.20 10.71
C GLU A 149 -40.23 -25.83 10.45
N ASN A 150 -40.87 -26.50 9.49
CA ASN A 150 -42.31 -26.44 9.27
C ASN A 150 -42.99 -27.05 10.49
N VAL A 151 -43.47 -26.20 11.38
CA VAL A 151 -44.40 -26.60 12.43
C VAL A 151 -45.76 -26.77 11.73
N LEU A 152 -46.13 -28.02 11.50
CA LEU A 152 -47.49 -28.42 11.12
C LEU A 152 -48.41 -28.12 12.30
N ILE A 153 -49.28 -27.13 12.15
CA ILE A 153 -50.38 -26.85 13.05
C ILE A 153 -51.49 -27.87 12.74
N PRO A 154 -51.90 -28.72 13.70
CA PRO A 154 -53.03 -29.60 13.45
C PRO A 154 -54.32 -28.77 13.40
N VAL A 155 -55.04 -28.86 12.30
CA VAL A 155 -56.40 -28.32 12.14
C VAL A 155 -57.32 -29.15 12.99
N THR A 156 -57.80 -28.63 14.12
CA THR A 156 -58.90 -29.20 14.87
C THR A 156 -60.20 -28.85 14.18
N GLU A 157 -60.82 -29.86 13.67
CA GLU A 157 -62.14 -29.86 13.08
C GLU A 157 -63.20 -29.62 14.16
N THR A 158 -63.74 -28.42 14.25
CA THR A 158 -64.84 -28.10 15.14
C THR A 158 -66.16 -28.40 14.41
N VAL A 159 -66.74 -29.53 14.74
CA VAL A 159 -68.10 -29.93 14.29
C VAL A 159 -69.12 -29.04 14.99
N LEU A 160 -69.73 -28.14 14.26
CA LEU A 160 -70.92 -27.40 14.70
C LEU A 160 -72.15 -28.30 14.60
N LYS A 161 -72.64 -28.78 15.73
CA LYS A 161 -73.97 -29.33 15.86
C LYS A 161 -74.95 -28.19 15.99
N THR A 162 -75.84 -28.05 15.05
CA THR A 162 -77.03 -27.27 15.21
C THR A 162 -78.10 -28.11 15.89
N PRO A 163 -78.81 -27.60 16.89
CA PRO A 163 -80.13 -28.17 17.24
C PRO A 163 -81.25 -27.44 16.57
N PHE A 164 -82.15 -28.24 16.02
CA PHE A 164 -83.48 -27.87 15.66
C PHE A 164 -84.38 -27.66 16.89
N SER A 165 -85.14 -26.58 16.89
CA SER A 165 -86.60 -26.51 17.21
C SER A 165 -87.01 -25.04 17.04
#